data_e807f88c92ec8c9d107a5075edbdfea2
#
_entry.id   e807f88c92ec8c9d107a5075edbdfea2
#
_cell.length_a   1.000
_cell.length_b   1.000
_cell.length_c   1.000
_cell.angle_alpha   90.00
_cell.angle_beta   90.00
_cell.angle_gamma   90.00
#
_symmetry.space_group_name_H-M   'P 1'
#
loop_
_entity.id
_entity.type
_entity.pdbx_description
1 polymer ?
#
loop_
_entity_poly.entity_id
_entity_poly.type
_entity_poly.pdbx_seq_one_letter_code
_entity_poly.pdbx_strand_id
1 'polypeptide(L)'
;MQLIDRQLNPSLLEIINPFAEWFFSIDRKLIKLKGDPDTNDYYTSENYLNTIDKEKHIGFPESTYGQDLTMVESTPESFREKIVKFDSDLNAFFGAKFCAVKMYYPEGGYMGWHTNWNCPGYNILLSYNKEGKGYFRYKDPVAQKIVTQYDVPGWQAKVGYFGKKEEPDKIVWHCARSHSERLTFGYVIPDRDMWQMMVDDL
;
A
#
# COMPACT_ATOMS: atom_id res chain seq x y z
N MET A 1 -7.44 -0.86 10.92
CA MET A 1 -7.60 -0.70 9.44
C MET A 1 -8.99 -1.17 9.03
N GLN A 2 -9.70 -0.35 8.27
CA GLN A 2 -11.03 -0.64 7.75
C GLN A 2 -10.95 -0.83 6.23
N LEU A 3 -11.58 -1.87 5.71
CA LEU A 3 -11.84 -2.03 4.28
C LEU A 3 -13.08 -1.20 3.91
N ILE A 4 -13.03 -0.46 2.84
CA ILE A 4 -14.20 0.21 2.26
C ILE A 4 -14.93 -0.81 1.42
N ASP A 5 -16.06 -1.29 1.94
CA ASP A 5 -16.91 -2.32 1.32
C ASP A 5 -18.09 -1.67 0.59
N ARG A 6 -17.77 -0.82 -0.37
CA ARG A 6 -18.72 -0.18 -1.29
C ARG A 6 -18.02 0.16 -2.61
N GLN A 7 -18.80 0.46 -3.63
CA GLN A 7 -18.26 0.98 -4.88
C GLN A 7 -17.53 2.31 -4.61
N LEU A 8 -16.30 2.42 -5.12
CA LEU A 8 -15.52 3.64 -5.00
C LEU A 8 -16.17 4.79 -5.78
N ASN A 9 -15.92 6.01 -5.31
CA ASN A 9 -16.40 7.25 -5.92
C ASN A 9 -16.11 7.29 -7.42
N PRO A 10 -17.10 7.59 -8.30
CA PRO A 10 -16.91 7.63 -9.74
C PRO A 10 -15.78 8.58 -10.18
N SER A 11 -15.65 9.76 -9.57
CA SER A 11 -14.57 10.71 -9.90
C SER A 11 -13.19 10.17 -9.52
N LEU A 12 -13.08 9.39 -8.46
CA LEU A 12 -11.85 8.66 -8.15
C LEU A 12 -11.56 7.59 -9.21
N LEU A 13 -12.56 6.84 -9.62
CA LEU A 13 -12.42 5.80 -10.66
C LEU A 13 -11.97 6.39 -12.01
N GLU A 14 -12.41 7.60 -12.36
CA GLU A 14 -11.96 8.33 -13.56
C GLU A 14 -10.45 8.63 -13.53
N ILE A 15 -9.86 8.77 -12.35
CA ILE A 15 -8.42 8.98 -12.19
C ILE A 15 -7.66 7.64 -12.21
N ILE A 16 -8.14 6.65 -11.44
CA ILE A 16 -7.35 5.44 -11.18
C ILE A 16 -7.47 4.37 -12.26
N ASN A 17 -8.60 4.22 -12.93
CA ASN A 17 -8.78 3.22 -13.98
C ASN A 17 -7.85 3.41 -15.17
N PRO A 18 -7.75 4.62 -15.78
CA PRO A 18 -6.86 4.82 -16.92
C PRO A 18 -5.39 4.56 -16.57
N PHE A 19 -4.98 4.82 -15.33
CA PHE A 19 -3.63 4.52 -14.88
C PHE A 19 -3.39 3.00 -14.79
N ALA A 20 -4.31 2.24 -14.20
CA ALA A 20 -4.20 0.79 -14.14
C ALA A 20 -4.16 0.15 -15.54
N GLU A 21 -5.06 0.56 -16.43
CA GLU A 21 -5.09 0.09 -17.82
C GLU A 21 -3.77 0.35 -18.53
N TRP A 22 -3.26 1.57 -18.45
CA TRP A 22 -1.97 1.92 -19.00
C TRP A 22 -0.85 1.10 -18.36
N PHE A 23 -0.77 1.03 -17.04
CA PHE A 23 0.31 0.34 -16.33
C PHE A 23 0.36 -1.14 -16.71
N PHE A 24 -0.79 -1.80 -16.80
CA PHE A 24 -0.85 -3.21 -17.17
C PHE A 24 -0.72 -3.47 -18.68
N SER A 25 -0.66 -2.45 -19.51
CA SER A 25 -0.38 -2.55 -20.95
C SER A 25 1.10 -2.37 -21.31
N ILE A 26 1.95 -1.84 -20.42
CA ILE A 26 3.36 -1.59 -20.71
C ILE A 26 4.20 -2.88 -20.76
N ASP A 27 5.35 -2.80 -21.45
CA ASP A 27 6.32 -3.89 -21.45
C ASP A 27 6.92 -4.12 -20.05
N ARG A 28 6.80 -5.32 -19.53
CA ARG A 28 7.31 -5.70 -18.21
C ARG A 28 8.85 -5.59 -18.08
N LYS A 29 9.57 -5.53 -19.20
CA LYS A 29 11.02 -5.25 -19.21
C LYS A 29 11.37 -3.86 -18.66
N LEU A 30 10.42 -2.94 -18.65
CA LEU A 30 10.59 -1.61 -18.05
C LEU A 30 10.52 -1.64 -16.52
N ILE A 31 10.02 -2.74 -15.94
CA ILE A 31 9.86 -2.89 -14.49
C ILE A 31 11.11 -3.56 -13.92
N LYS A 32 11.73 -2.90 -12.94
CA LYS A 32 12.93 -3.39 -12.26
C LYS A 32 12.59 -3.86 -10.86
N LEU A 33 12.26 -5.13 -10.75
CA LEU A 33 11.96 -5.75 -9.46
C LEU A 33 13.21 -5.77 -8.58
N LYS A 34 13.00 -5.53 -7.28
CA LYS A 34 14.00 -5.66 -6.22
C LYS A 34 13.48 -6.62 -5.15
N GLY A 35 14.41 -7.29 -4.47
CA GLY A 35 14.12 -8.26 -3.42
C GLY A 35 14.16 -9.71 -3.94
N ASP A 36 13.76 -10.63 -3.08
CA ASP A 36 13.79 -12.07 -3.34
C ASP A 36 12.37 -12.67 -3.19
N PRO A 37 11.78 -13.20 -4.26
CA PRO A 37 10.44 -13.80 -4.22
C PRO A 37 10.35 -15.02 -3.29
N ASP A 38 11.43 -15.76 -3.10
CA ASP A 38 11.43 -17.02 -2.34
C ASP A 38 11.31 -16.80 -0.82
N THR A 39 11.45 -15.56 -0.37
CA THR A 39 11.35 -15.20 1.05
C THR A 39 9.98 -14.68 1.47
N ASN A 40 9.01 -14.64 0.55
CA ASN A 40 7.68 -14.07 0.77
C ASN A 40 6.91 -14.77 1.91
N ASP A 41 6.94 -16.10 1.98
CA ASP A 41 6.27 -16.87 3.02
C ASP A 41 6.81 -16.55 4.41
N TYR A 42 8.14 -16.42 4.53
CA TYR A 42 8.79 -16.10 5.79
C TYR A 42 8.42 -14.70 6.28
N TYR A 43 8.69 -13.65 5.49
CA TYR A 43 8.51 -12.25 5.92
C TYR A 43 7.05 -11.81 6.08
N THR A 44 6.09 -12.58 5.56
CA THR A 44 4.65 -12.33 5.76
C THR A 44 4.01 -13.30 6.76
N SER A 45 4.80 -14.18 7.39
CA SER A 45 4.33 -15.13 8.40
C SER A 45 4.15 -14.50 9.78
N GLU A 46 3.29 -15.11 10.60
CA GLU A 46 3.14 -14.76 12.01
C GLU A 46 4.41 -15.10 12.82
N ASN A 47 5.11 -16.17 12.43
CA ASN A 47 6.38 -16.54 13.06
C ASN A 47 7.40 -15.41 12.92
N TYR A 48 7.57 -14.85 11.73
CA TYR A 48 8.48 -13.72 11.54
C TYR A 48 8.05 -12.50 12.37
N LEU A 49 6.75 -12.14 12.38
CA LEU A 49 6.25 -11.02 13.19
C LEU A 49 6.66 -11.16 14.67
N ASN A 50 6.68 -12.39 15.20
CA ASN A 50 7.05 -12.66 16.58
C ASN A 50 8.57 -12.59 16.83
N THR A 51 9.40 -12.65 15.79
CA THR A 51 10.86 -12.54 15.89
C THR A 51 11.37 -11.10 15.76
N ILE A 52 10.54 -10.16 15.30
CA ILE A 52 10.96 -8.77 15.07
C ILE A 52 11.37 -8.11 16.41
N ASP A 53 12.61 -7.64 16.46
CA ASP A 53 13.09 -6.81 17.56
C ASP A 53 12.44 -5.41 17.49
N LYS A 54 11.43 -5.20 18.31
CA LYS A 54 10.64 -3.97 18.31
C LYS A 54 11.44 -2.74 18.69
N GLU A 55 12.52 -2.90 19.47
CA GLU A 55 13.38 -1.77 19.88
C GLU A 55 14.24 -1.28 18.71
N LYS A 56 14.71 -2.22 17.89
CA LYS A 56 15.53 -1.94 16.70
C LYS A 56 14.72 -1.63 15.45
N HIS A 57 13.42 -1.91 15.47
CA HIS A 57 12.57 -1.64 14.31
C HIS A 57 12.51 -0.14 14.00
N ILE A 58 12.62 0.22 12.73
CA ILE A 58 12.71 1.61 12.25
C ILE A 58 11.47 2.09 11.49
N GLY A 59 10.40 1.27 11.46
CA GLY A 59 9.14 1.59 10.77
C GLY A 59 9.02 0.98 9.37
N PHE A 60 10.12 0.75 8.66
CA PHE A 60 10.14 0.13 7.34
C PHE A 60 10.15 -1.40 7.40
N PRO A 61 9.69 -2.11 6.34
CA PRO A 61 9.87 -3.54 6.23
C PRO A 61 11.34 -3.91 6.06
N GLU A 62 11.77 -5.01 6.66
CA GLU A 62 13.12 -5.57 6.46
C GLU A 62 13.28 -6.11 5.04
N SER A 63 12.21 -6.66 4.47
CA SER A 63 12.23 -7.24 3.14
C SER A 63 10.95 -6.93 2.36
N THR A 64 11.13 -6.75 1.07
CA THR A 64 10.09 -6.46 0.09
C THR A 64 10.48 -7.07 -1.25
N TYR A 65 9.53 -7.66 -1.98
CA TYR A 65 9.73 -8.02 -3.39
C TYR A 65 8.72 -7.31 -4.27
N GLY A 66 9.22 -6.43 -5.13
CA GLY A 66 8.42 -5.59 -6.02
C GLY A 66 9.24 -4.44 -6.61
N GLN A 67 8.56 -3.47 -7.18
CA GLN A 67 9.17 -2.21 -7.61
C GLN A 67 8.54 -1.03 -6.89
N ASP A 68 9.37 -0.24 -6.23
CA ASP A 68 9.00 1.09 -5.78
C ASP A 68 8.90 2.04 -6.98
N LEU A 69 7.70 2.53 -7.25
CA LEU A 69 7.42 3.43 -8.37
C LEU A 69 7.92 4.87 -8.13
N THR A 70 8.45 5.17 -6.95
CA THR A 70 9.13 6.45 -6.68
C THR A 70 10.59 6.42 -7.17
N MET A 71 11.20 5.24 -7.22
CA MET A 71 12.60 5.02 -7.61
C MET A 71 12.75 4.86 -9.12
N VAL A 72 12.43 5.90 -9.87
CA VAL A 72 12.25 5.84 -11.33
C VAL A 72 13.50 6.24 -12.12
N GLU A 73 14.68 6.33 -11.50
CA GLU A 73 15.93 6.76 -12.16
C GLU A 73 16.31 5.93 -13.39
N SER A 74 15.78 4.74 -13.51
CA SER A 74 16.08 3.81 -14.59
C SER A 74 14.95 3.54 -15.56
N THR A 75 13.81 4.23 -15.43
CA THR A 75 12.67 4.08 -16.34
C THR A 75 12.63 5.19 -17.38
N PRO A 76 12.02 4.96 -18.56
CA PRO A 76 11.83 6.00 -19.56
C PRO A 76 11.14 7.24 -18.98
N GLU A 77 11.47 8.43 -19.49
CA GLU A 77 10.89 9.69 -19.03
C GLU A 77 9.36 9.71 -19.12
N SER A 78 8.81 9.21 -20.22
CA SER A 78 7.35 9.09 -20.41
C SER A 78 6.67 8.21 -19.35
N PHE A 79 7.38 7.22 -18.81
CA PHE A 79 6.86 6.39 -17.71
C PHE A 79 6.83 7.19 -16.41
N ARG A 80 7.90 7.94 -16.13
CA ARG A 80 7.99 8.83 -14.96
C ARG A 80 6.90 9.89 -14.97
N GLU A 81 6.72 10.58 -16.10
CA GLU A 81 5.67 11.59 -16.27
C GLU A 81 4.28 11.06 -15.94
N LYS A 82 3.97 9.84 -16.40
CA LYS A 82 2.69 9.18 -16.11
C LYS A 82 2.50 8.93 -14.61
N ILE A 83 3.54 8.43 -13.92
CA ILE A 83 3.48 8.17 -12.48
C ILE A 83 3.37 9.48 -11.69
N VAL A 84 4.16 10.49 -12.05
CA VAL A 84 4.13 11.81 -11.40
C VAL A 84 2.77 12.49 -11.58
N LYS A 85 2.20 12.43 -12.79
CA LYS A 85 0.86 12.98 -13.05
C LYS A 85 -0.20 12.28 -12.21
N PHE A 86 -0.21 10.95 -12.21
CA PHE A 86 -1.15 10.14 -11.43
C PHE A 86 -1.06 10.44 -9.93
N ASP A 87 0.17 10.53 -9.41
CA ASP A 87 0.39 10.89 -8.00
C ASP A 87 -0.09 12.30 -7.68
N SER A 88 0.15 13.25 -8.58
CA SER A 88 -0.34 14.63 -8.44
C SER A 88 -1.87 14.70 -8.44
N ASP A 89 -2.52 13.98 -9.36
CA ASP A 89 -3.98 13.95 -9.46
C ASP A 89 -4.61 13.37 -8.17
N LEU A 90 -4.03 12.28 -7.61
CA LEU A 90 -4.51 11.68 -6.37
C LEU A 90 -4.18 12.50 -5.12
N ASN A 91 -3.01 13.16 -5.07
CA ASN A 91 -2.71 14.10 -4.00
C ASN A 91 -3.71 15.26 -3.97
N ALA A 92 -4.08 15.78 -5.14
CA ALA A 92 -5.09 16.83 -5.27
C ALA A 92 -6.49 16.34 -4.89
N PHE A 93 -6.87 15.13 -5.33
CA PHE A 93 -8.17 14.53 -5.03
C PHE A 93 -8.36 14.31 -3.52
N PHE A 94 -7.37 13.75 -2.85
CA PHE A 94 -7.42 13.47 -1.41
C PHE A 94 -7.04 14.65 -0.53
N GLY A 95 -6.50 15.74 -1.08
CA GLY A 95 -5.83 16.78 -0.30
C GLY A 95 -4.69 16.20 0.55
N ALA A 96 -4.01 15.18 0.04
CA ALA A 96 -3.01 14.45 0.78
C ALA A 96 -1.76 15.29 1.01
N LYS A 97 -1.09 15.03 2.14
CA LYS A 97 0.21 15.63 2.45
C LYS A 97 1.30 15.06 1.53
N PHE A 98 1.26 13.76 1.28
CA PHE A 98 2.15 13.03 0.38
C PHE A 98 1.66 11.58 0.19
N CYS A 99 2.19 10.91 -0.83
CA CYS A 99 2.03 9.47 -1.01
C CYS A 99 3.19 8.73 -0.37
N ALA A 100 2.92 7.94 0.67
CA ALA A 100 3.92 7.20 1.43
C ALA A 100 4.33 5.87 0.77
N VAL A 101 3.47 5.30 -0.06
CA VAL A 101 3.70 4.00 -0.74
C VAL A 101 3.24 4.10 -2.18
N LYS A 102 4.12 3.75 -3.12
CA LYS A 102 3.86 3.63 -4.56
C LYS A 102 4.53 2.37 -5.05
N MET A 103 3.84 1.24 -4.93
CA MET A 103 4.45 -0.06 -5.19
C MET A 103 3.71 -0.85 -6.26
N TYR A 104 4.50 -1.49 -7.13
CA TYR A 104 4.05 -2.61 -7.95
C TYR A 104 4.57 -3.91 -7.38
N TYR A 105 3.70 -4.89 -7.26
CA TYR A 105 4.03 -6.26 -6.87
C TYR A 105 3.71 -7.20 -8.03
N PRO A 106 4.68 -8.01 -8.51
CA PRO A 106 4.41 -9.12 -9.42
C PRO A 106 3.68 -10.26 -8.70
N GLU A 107 3.42 -11.34 -9.39
CA GLU A 107 3.09 -12.61 -8.73
C GLU A 107 4.20 -13.02 -7.77
N GLY A 108 3.83 -13.40 -6.53
CA GLY A 108 4.79 -13.66 -5.45
C GLY A 108 5.33 -12.39 -4.76
N GLY A 109 4.94 -11.20 -5.24
CA GLY A 109 5.36 -9.93 -4.64
C GLY A 109 4.82 -9.75 -3.23
N TYR A 110 5.58 -9.07 -2.37
CA TYR A 110 5.20 -8.86 -0.98
C TYR A 110 5.88 -7.61 -0.38
N MET A 111 5.33 -7.18 0.73
CA MET A 111 5.96 -6.27 1.69
C MET A 111 5.87 -6.93 3.06
N GLY A 112 7.02 -7.20 3.67
CA GLY A 112 7.12 -7.88 4.97
C GLY A 112 6.45 -7.10 6.10
N TRP A 113 6.31 -7.72 7.27
CA TRP A 113 5.73 -7.07 8.44
C TRP A 113 6.50 -5.82 8.85
N HIS A 114 5.79 -4.69 9.02
CA HIS A 114 6.32 -3.38 9.40
C HIS A 114 5.22 -2.51 10.03
N THR A 115 5.55 -1.27 10.44
CA THR A 115 4.62 -0.41 11.21
C THR A 115 4.27 0.92 10.57
N ASN A 116 5.13 1.50 9.75
CA ASN A 116 5.03 2.89 9.28
C ASN A 116 5.09 3.98 10.40
N TRP A 117 5.55 3.70 11.62
CA TRP A 117 5.66 4.74 12.66
C TRP A 117 6.62 5.88 12.34
N ASN A 118 7.50 5.70 11.37
CA ASN A 118 8.37 6.72 10.77
C ASN A 118 7.60 7.64 9.80
N CYS A 119 6.38 7.25 9.41
CA CYS A 119 5.49 7.97 8.50
C CYS A 119 4.04 7.86 9.02
N PRO A 120 3.78 8.33 10.26
CA PRO A 120 2.49 8.16 10.92
C PRO A 120 1.42 9.08 10.32
N GLY A 121 0.17 8.73 10.50
CA GLY A 121 -0.96 9.58 10.13
C GLY A 121 -2.20 8.84 9.70
N TYR A 122 -3.18 9.61 9.27
CA TYR A 122 -4.41 9.09 8.67
C TYR A 122 -4.13 8.69 7.25
N ASN A 123 -4.42 7.44 6.91
CA ASN A 123 -4.06 6.87 5.62
C ASN A 123 -5.30 6.46 4.82
N ILE A 124 -5.21 6.66 3.50
CA ILE A 124 -6.04 6.05 2.47
C ILE A 124 -5.12 5.21 1.61
N LEU A 125 -5.32 3.89 1.64
CA LEU A 125 -4.55 2.92 0.89
C LEU A 125 -5.40 2.38 -0.26
N LEU A 126 -5.05 2.74 -1.50
CA LEU A 126 -5.62 2.16 -2.70
C LEU A 126 -4.81 0.95 -3.12
N SER A 127 -5.47 -0.14 -3.44
CA SER A 127 -4.84 -1.31 -4.05
C SER A 127 -5.64 -1.79 -5.25
N TYR A 128 -4.96 -2.04 -6.36
CA TYR A 128 -5.50 -2.72 -7.53
C TYR A 128 -4.89 -4.11 -7.60
N ASN A 129 -5.70 -5.14 -7.67
CA ASN A 129 -5.24 -6.49 -7.90
C ASN A 129 -5.89 -7.04 -9.17
N LYS A 130 -5.07 -7.54 -10.12
CA LYS A 130 -5.57 -7.94 -11.44
C LYS A 130 -6.56 -9.09 -11.38
N GLU A 131 -6.30 -10.07 -10.51
CA GLU A 131 -7.10 -11.30 -10.40
C GLU A 131 -7.77 -11.46 -9.02
N GLY A 132 -7.57 -10.50 -8.12
CA GLY A 132 -8.07 -10.59 -6.75
C GLY A 132 -7.34 -11.61 -5.88
N LYS A 133 -6.12 -11.98 -6.24
CA LYS A 133 -5.33 -13.00 -5.53
C LYS A 133 -4.23 -12.36 -4.71
N GLY A 134 -4.46 -12.21 -3.43
CA GLY A 134 -3.53 -11.59 -2.50
C GLY A 134 -4.21 -11.18 -1.20
N TYR A 135 -3.46 -10.49 -0.37
CA TYR A 135 -4.01 -10.00 0.89
C TYR A 135 -3.21 -8.81 1.44
N PHE A 136 -3.88 -8.07 2.30
CA PHE A 136 -3.29 -7.18 3.30
C PHE A 136 -3.59 -7.77 4.67
N ARG A 137 -2.56 -7.94 5.51
CA ARG A 137 -2.69 -8.38 6.90
C ARG A 137 -2.28 -7.29 7.85
N TYR A 138 -2.97 -7.20 8.98
CA TYR A 138 -2.53 -6.35 10.08
C TYR A 138 -2.82 -7.00 11.42
N LYS A 139 -1.99 -6.68 12.41
CA LYS A 139 -2.26 -7.01 13.80
C LYS A 139 -3.08 -5.86 14.39
N ASP A 140 -4.30 -6.15 14.78
CA ASP A 140 -5.16 -5.17 15.45
C ASP A 140 -4.51 -4.75 16.78
N PRO A 141 -4.23 -3.46 16.99
CA PRO A 141 -3.50 -3.02 18.18
C PRO A 141 -4.30 -3.17 19.47
N VAL A 142 -5.63 -3.22 19.40
CA VAL A 142 -6.51 -3.39 20.57
C VAL A 142 -6.80 -4.87 20.82
N ALA A 143 -7.30 -5.57 19.80
CA ALA A 143 -7.67 -6.98 19.93
C ALA A 143 -6.46 -7.93 19.94
N GLN A 144 -5.27 -7.45 19.55
CA GLN A 144 -4.01 -8.21 19.42
C GLN A 144 -4.11 -9.43 18.50
N LYS A 145 -5.05 -9.43 17.57
CA LYS A 145 -5.31 -10.50 16.60
C LYS A 145 -4.87 -10.06 15.20
N ILE A 146 -4.41 -11.04 14.43
CA ILE A 146 -4.13 -10.83 13.00
C ILE A 146 -5.44 -10.88 12.24
N VAL A 147 -5.69 -9.79 11.49
CA VAL A 147 -6.80 -9.65 10.56
C VAL A 147 -6.26 -9.75 9.14
N THR A 148 -6.86 -10.59 8.32
CA THR A 148 -6.52 -10.71 6.89
C THR A 148 -7.66 -10.15 6.06
N GLN A 149 -7.34 -9.17 5.23
CA GLN A 149 -8.23 -8.60 4.22
C GLN A 149 -7.76 -9.10 2.86
N TYR A 150 -8.53 -10.00 2.25
CA TYR A 150 -8.22 -10.55 0.93
C TYR A 150 -8.50 -9.54 -0.16
N ASP A 151 -7.67 -9.56 -1.19
CA ASP A 151 -7.89 -8.74 -2.37
C ASP A 151 -9.06 -9.31 -3.19
N VAL A 152 -9.76 -8.43 -3.91
CA VAL A 152 -10.70 -8.78 -4.98
C VAL A 152 -10.19 -8.22 -6.30
N PRO A 153 -10.68 -8.68 -7.47
CA PRO A 153 -10.31 -8.10 -8.76
C PRO A 153 -10.67 -6.62 -8.82
N GLY A 154 -9.73 -5.80 -9.33
CA GLY A 154 -9.93 -4.36 -9.46
C GLY A 154 -9.43 -3.57 -8.24
N TRP A 155 -9.99 -2.37 -8.07
CA TRP A 155 -9.59 -1.42 -7.02
C TRP A 155 -10.33 -1.68 -5.71
N GLN A 156 -9.57 -1.54 -4.62
CA GLN A 156 -10.07 -1.52 -3.24
C GLN A 156 -9.43 -0.37 -2.49
N ALA A 157 -10.15 0.21 -1.54
CA ALA A 157 -9.62 1.17 -0.58
C ALA A 157 -9.61 0.60 0.83
N LYS A 158 -8.52 0.85 1.56
CA LYS A 158 -8.36 0.54 2.98
C LYS A 158 -7.98 1.82 3.70
N VAL A 159 -8.59 2.08 4.83
CA VAL A 159 -8.40 3.34 5.56
C VAL A 159 -8.06 3.08 7.02
N GLY A 160 -7.28 3.99 7.61
CA GLY A 160 -6.93 3.87 9.02
C GLY A 160 -5.85 4.83 9.46
N TYR A 161 -5.60 4.83 10.76
CA TYR A 161 -4.53 5.60 11.38
C TYR A 161 -3.34 4.70 11.70
N PHE A 162 -2.15 5.09 11.22
CA PHE A 162 -0.88 4.49 11.62
C PHE A 162 -0.25 5.34 12.72
N GLY A 163 -0.15 4.76 13.92
CA GLY A 163 0.37 5.45 15.10
C GLY A 163 1.88 5.72 15.04
N LYS A 164 2.30 6.72 15.80
CA LYS A 164 3.71 7.01 16.06
C LYS A 164 4.31 5.95 16.98
N LYS A 165 5.65 5.92 17.08
CA LYS A 165 6.37 5.03 18.00
C LYS A 165 5.93 5.23 19.47
N GLU A 166 5.60 6.47 19.82
CA GLU A 166 5.17 6.90 21.15
C GLU A 166 3.69 6.61 21.42
N GLU A 167 2.96 6.04 20.48
CA GLU A 167 1.53 5.68 20.58
C GLU A 167 1.37 4.15 20.50
N PRO A 168 1.83 3.36 21.47
CA PRO A 168 1.91 1.89 21.38
C PRO A 168 0.54 1.24 21.08
N ASP A 169 -0.56 1.82 21.60
CA ASP A 169 -1.91 1.33 21.40
C ASP A 169 -2.48 1.61 19.97
N LYS A 170 -1.74 2.37 19.17
CA LYS A 170 -2.12 2.74 17.80
C LYS A 170 -1.12 2.22 16.76
N ILE A 171 -0.10 1.49 17.18
CA ILE A 171 0.86 0.90 16.26
C ILE A 171 0.19 -0.25 15.51
N VAL A 172 0.12 -0.11 14.19
CA VAL A 172 -0.44 -1.12 13.30
C VAL A 172 0.69 -1.87 12.61
N TRP A 173 1.05 -3.05 13.14
CA TRP A 173 1.88 -4.00 12.41
C TRP A 173 1.11 -4.54 11.22
N HIS A 174 1.70 -4.47 10.01
CA HIS A 174 1.02 -4.92 8.81
C HIS A 174 2.00 -5.45 7.77
N CYS A 175 1.47 -6.27 6.87
CA CYS A 175 2.18 -6.79 5.70
C CYS A 175 1.21 -6.97 4.53
N ALA A 176 1.76 -7.16 3.34
CA ALA A 176 0.98 -7.45 2.15
C ALA A 176 1.68 -8.53 1.31
N ARG A 177 0.89 -9.37 0.64
CA ARG A 177 1.37 -10.36 -0.32
C ARG A 177 0.45 -10.44 -1.52
N SER A 178 1.02 -10.62 -2.69
CA SER A 178 0.28 -10.76 -3.93
C SER A 178 0.55 -12.10 -4.57
N HIS A 179 -0.50 -12.76 -5.03
CA HIS A 179 -0.44 -13.99 -5.83
C HIS A 179 -0.82 -13.74 -7.30
N SER A 180 -0.98 -12.48 -7.67
CA SER A 180 -1.13 -11.97 -9.04
C SER A 180 -0.59 -10.55 -9.09
N GLU A 181 -0.59 -9.91 -10.25
CA GLU A 181 -0.09 -8.52 -10.36
C GLU A 181 -0.92 -7.53 -9.53
N ARG A 182 -0.25 -6.67 -8.76
CA ARG A 182 -0.88 -5.72 -7.83
C ARG A 182 -0.17 -4.36 -7.84
N LEU A 183 -0.97 -3.29 -7.76
CA LEU A 183 -0.52 -1.94 -7.45
C LEU A 183 -0.97 -1.55 -6.05
N THR A 184 -0.18 -0.74 -5.36
CA THR A 184 -0.55 -0.16 -4.06
C THR A 184 -0.07 1.28 -3.96
N PHE A 185 -0.98 2.18 -3.57
CA PHE A 185 -0.72 3.60 -3.32
C PHE A 185 -1.27 3.98 -1.95
N GLY A 186 -0.42 4.55 -1.10
CA GLY A 186 -0.80 4.94 0.27
C GLY A 186 -0.64 6.43 0.49
N TYR A 187 -1.74 7.13 0.71
CA TYR A 187 -1.79 8.58 0.91
C TYR A 187 -1.97 8.93 2.36
N VAL A 188 -1.14 9.86 2.85
CA VAL A 188 -1.22 10.40 4.21
C VAL A 188 -2.01 11.70 4.18
N ILE A 189 -3.11 11.75 4.93
CA ILE A 189 -3.99 12.91 5.03
C ILE A 189 -3.57 13.74 6.26
N PRO A 190 -3.54 15.10 6.16
CA PRO A 190 -2.98 15.96 7.19
C PRO A 190 -3.66 15.86 8.56
N ASP A 191 -4.98 15.77 8.58
CA ASP A 191 -5.76 15.75 9.81
C ASP A 191 -6.94 14.76 9.75
N ARG A 192 -7.57 14.54 10.90
CA ARG A 192 -8.63 13.57 11.09
C ARG A 192 -9.92 13.94 10.36
N ASP A 193 -10.33 15.19 10.46
CA ASP A 193 -11.64 15.60 9.96
C ASP A 193 -11.65 15.59 8.44
N MET A 194 -10.57 16.07 7.82
CA MET A 194 -10.35 15.97 6.39
C MET A 194 -10.29 14.51 5.92
N TRP A 195 -9.59 13.64 6.67
CA TRP A 195 -9.56 12.21 6.38
C TRP A 195 -10.94 11.58 6.46
N GLN A 196 -11.74 11.91 7.50
CA GLN A 196 -13.09 11.39 7.64
C GLN A 196 -13.99 11.81 6.48
N MET A 197 -13.92 13.09 6.06
CA MET A 197 -14.64 13.56 4.87
C MET A 197 -14.29 12.77 3.62
N MET A 198 -12.99 12.52 3.41
CA MET A 198 -12.53 11.71 2.27
C MET A 198 -13.00 10.26 2.36
N VAL A 199 -12.98 9.67 3.56
CA VAL A 199 -13.49 8.31 3.78
C VAL A 199 -14.98 8.21 3.49
N ASP A 200 -15.75 9.20 3.86
CA ASP A 200 -17.21 9.24 3.62
C ASP A 200 -17.53 9.41 2.12
N ASP A 201 -16.63 10.05 1.37
CA ASP A 201 -16.76 10.28 -0.09
C ASP A 201 -16.14 9.15 -0.95
N LEU A 202 -15.36 8.24 -0.38
CA LEU A 202 -14.82 7.08 -1.10
C LEU A 202 -15.92 6.11 -1.53
#